data_597c9127dbd6edb694963d6baa950493
#
_entry.id   597c9127dbd6edb694963d6baa950493
#
_cell.length_a   1.000
_cell.length_b   1.000
_cell.length_c   1.000
_cell.angle_alpha   90.00
_cell.angle_beta   90.00
_cell.angle_gamma   90.00
#
_symmetry.space_group_name_H-M   'P 1'
#
loop_
_entity.id
_entity.type
_entity.pdbx_description
1 polymer ?
#
loop_
_entity_poly.entity_id
_entity_poly.type
_entity_poly.pdbx_seq_one_letter_code
_entity_poly.pdbx_strand_id
1 'polypeptide(L)'
;MKKAFYISMVLLTLSFTASAQEWITNLDEAKQIASKNNQNIVLVFQGSDWCVPCIKLDKEIWSTSEFQKLSKDHFVMLQADFPKRKQNKLPEELQEHNNKLAQQYNPNGYFPFVVVLNESGKVLGHLGYEKTTPTLFYKKLVAIEN
;
A
#
# COMPACT_ATOMS: atom_id res chain seq x y z
N MET A 1 5.22 -52.64 39.53
CA MET A 1 4.20 -51.90 38.70
C MET A 1 4.74 -50.50 38.47
N LYS A 2 5.30 -50.28 37.28
CA LYS A 2 5.89 -48.97 36.88
C LYS A 2 4.80 -48.18 36.12
N LYS A 3 4.28 -47.11 36.76
CA LYS A 3 3.35 -46.20 36.09
C LYS A 3 4.17 -45.22 35.25
N ALA A 4 4.09 -45.36 33.92
CA ALA A 4 4.71 -44.43 32.98
C ALA A 4 3.82 -43.18 32.92
N PHE A 5 4.37 -42.03 33.31
CA PHE A 5 3.75 -40.71 33.24
C PHE A 5 4.08 -40.13 31.87
N TYR A 6 3.11 -40.17 30.96
CA TYR A 6 3.24 -39.49 29.66
C TYR A 6 2.95 -37.99 29.84
N ILE A 7 3.99 -37.16 29.88
CA ILE A 7 3.86 -35.73 29.81
C ILE A 7 3.62 -35.38 28.34
N SER A 8 2.36 -35.11 27.98
CA SER A 8 1.99 -34.58 26.65
C SER A 8 2.40 -33.12 26.59
N MET A 9 3.54 -32.85 25.94
CA MET A 9 4.01 -31.49 25.68
C MET A 9 3.24 -30.91 24.49
N VAL A 10 2.17 -30.16 24.79
CA VAL A 10 1.44 -29.41 23.78
C VAL A 10 2.32 -28.23 23.32
N LEU A 11 2.96 -28.40 22.17
CA LEU A 11 3.63 -27.30 21.47
C LEU A 11 2.57 -26.32 20.95
N LEU A 12 2.36 -25.24 21.68
CA LEU A 12 1.56 -24.10 21.25
C LEU A 12 2.34 -23.35 20.16
N THR A 13 2.14 -23.71 18.89
CA THR A 13 2.70 -22.96 17.75
C THR A 13 1.98 -21.63 17.65
N LEU A 14 2.60 -20.56 18.15
CA LEU A 14 2.18 -19.20 17.84
C LEU A 14 2.42 -18.96 16.36
N SER A 15 1.36 -19.08 15.56
CA SER A 15 1.36 -18.66 14.17
C SER A 15 1.42 -17.13 14.15
N PHE A 16 2.62 -16.57 13.97
CA PHE A 16 2.75 -15.16 13.60
C PHE A 16 2.18 -14.99 12.18
N THR A 17 0.94 -14.53 12.09
CA THR A 17 0.42 -14.05 10.83
C THR A 17 1.17 -12.76 10.48
N ALA A 18 2.14 -12.85 9.56
CA ALA A 18 2.70 -11.67 8.93
C ALA A 18 1.55 -11.00 8.16
N SER A 19 1.05 -9.88 8.70
CA SER A 19 0.05 -9.07 8.01
C SER A 19 0.74 -8.41 6.81
N ALA A 20 0.47 -8.90 5.61
CA ALA A 20 0.89 -8.22 4.38
C ALA A 20 0.20 -6.86 4.30
N GLN A 21 0.83 -5.88 3.64
CA GLN A 21 0.22 -4.57 3.38
C GLN A 21 -1.12 -4.77 2.64
N GLU A 22 -2.19 -4.29 3.23
CA GLU A 22 -3.51 -4.31 2.59
C GLU A 22 -3.61 -3.14 1.61
N TRP A 23 -3.76 -3.46 0.32
CA TRP A 23 -3.94 -2.48 -0.73
C TRP A 23 -5.41 -2.35 -1.09
N ILE A 24 -5.98 -1.16 -0.87
CA ILE A 24 -7.31 -0.80 -1.33
C ILE A 24 -7.23 -0.40 -2.81
N THR A 25 -8.25 -0.71 -3.60
CA THR A 25 -8.33 -0.36 -5.02
C THR A 25 -9.51 0.56 -5.34
N ASN A 26 -10.34 0.88 -4.35
CA ASN A 26 -11.49 1.76 -4.50
C ASN A 26 -11.31 3.01 -3.62
N LEU A 27 -11.42 4.21 -4.22
CA LEU A 27 -11.23 5.48 -3.52
C LEU A 27 -12.29 5.74 -2.44
N ASP A 28 -13.55 5.40 -2.71
CA ASP A 28 -14.63 5.65 -1.75
C ASP A 28 -14.49 4.76 -0.52
N GLU A 29 -14.09 3.49 -0.72
CA GLU A 29 -13.72 2.58 0.37
C GLU A 29 -12.53 3.13 1.17
N ALA A 30 -11.48 3.57 0.49
CA ALA A 30 -10.31 4.17 1.14
C ALA A 30 -10.68 5.39 1.99
N LYS A 31 -11.56 6.28 1.49
CA LYS A 31 -12.08 7.44 2.24
C LYS A 31 -12.88 7.04 3.48
N GLN A 32 -13.73 5.99 3.36
CA GLN A 32 -14.50 5.50 4.51
C GLN A 32 -13.60 4.96 5.61
N ILE A 33 -12.58 4.17 5.25
CA ILE A 33 -11.59 3.64 6.19
C ILE A 33 -10.79 4.80 6.81
N ALA A 34 -10.30 5.72 5.99
CA ALA A 34 -9.52 6.88 6.43
C ALA A 34 -10.30 7.77 7.42
N SER A 35 -11.55 8.09 7.10
CA SER A 35 -12.44 8.86 7.97
C SER A 35 -12.72 8.16 9.30
N LYS A 36 -13.00 6.85 9.25
CA LYS A 36 -13.28 6.05 10.46
C LYS A 36 -12.08 5.98 11.40
N ASN A 37 -10.87 5.89 10.85
CA ASN A 37 -9.65 5.67 11.61
C ASN A 37 -8.85 6.97 11.84
N ASN A 38 -9.31 8.10 11.34
CA ASN A 38 -8.60 9.39 11.34
C ASN A 38 -7.20 9.25 10.70
N GLN A 39 -7.15 8.66 9.50
CA GLN A 39 -5.93 8.41 8.73
C GLN A 39 -5.95 9.21 7.43
N ASN A 40 -4.76 9.47 6.87
CA ASN A 40 -4.62 9.94 5.50
C ASN A 40 -4.48 8.77 4.52
N ILE A 41 -4.69 9.04 3.24
CA ILE A 41 -4.63 8.05 2.16
C ILE A 41 -3.33 8.27 1.38
N VAL A 42 -2.58 7.20 1.14
CA VAL A 42 -1.44 7.20 0.23
C VAL A 42 -1.87 6.51 -1.06
N LEU A 43 -2.15 7.32 -2.09
CA LEU A 43 -2.52 6.86 -3.43
C LEU A 43 -1.26 6.67 -4.28
N VAL A 44 -1.05 5.46 -4.78
CA VAL A 44 0.11 5.09 -5.58
C VAL A 44 -0.33 4.76 -7.01
N PHE A 45 0.16 5.54 -7.98
CA PHE A 45 0.04 5.23 -9.41
C PHE A 45 1.25 4.41 -9.84
N GLN A 46 1.00 3.23 -10.40
CA GLN A 46 2.05 2.31 -10.79
C GLN A 46 1.74 1.56 -12.10
N GLY A 47 2.79 1.04 -12.71
CA GLY A 47 2.72 0.09 -13.82
C GLY A 47 3.44 -1.19 -13.41
N SER A 48 2.72 -2.09 -12.73
CA SER A 48 3.27 -3.24 -12.01
C SER A 48 4.10 -4.21 -12.86
N ASP A 49 3.88 -4.24 -14.16
CA ASP A 49 4.53 -5.20 -15.06
C ASP A 49 5.43 -4.58 -16.14
N TRP A 50 5.60 -3.25 -16.15
CA TRP A 50 6.42 -2.55 -17.14
C TRP A 50 7.25 -1.39 -16.57
N CYS A 51 6.81 -0.78 -15.47
CA CYS A 51 7.45 0.40 -14.90
C CYS A 51 8.58 -0.01 -13.94
N VAL A 52 9.83 -0.01 -14.43
CA VAL A 52 11.00 -0.43 -13.62
C VAL A 52 11.13 0.33 -12.29
N PRO A 53 11.01 1.69 -12.24
CA PRO A 53 11.06 2.39 -10.95
C PRO A 53 9.87 2.06 -10.03
N CYS A 54 8.68 1.71 -10.58
CA CYS A 54 7.55 1.26 -9.77
C CYS A 54 7.85 -0.09 -9.09
N ILE A 55 8.42 -1.02 -9.85
CA ILE A 55 8.82 -2.35 -9.35
C ILE A 55 9.91 -2.22 -8.27
N LYS A 56 10.85 -1.27 -8.43
CA LYS A 56 11.85 -0.97 -7.42
C LYS A 56 11.22 -0.38 -6.16
N LEU A 57 10.32 0.59 -6.31
CA LEU A 57 9.62 1.21 -5.18
C LEU A 57 8.82 0.18 -4.39
N ASP A 58 8.13 -0.73 -5.08
CA ASP A 58 7.43 -1.84 -4.42
C ASP A 58 8.40 -2.72 -3.61
N LYS A 59 9.47 -3.21 -4.25
CA LYS A 59 10.42 -4.12 -3.62
C LYS A 59 11.21 -3.46 -2.48
N GLU A 60 11.62 -2.20 -2.63
CA GLU A 60 12.53 -1.50 -1.72
C GLU A 60 11.77 -0.81 -0.58
N ILE A 61 10.49 -0.48 -0.77
CA ILE A 61 9.67 0.26 0.20
C ILE A 61 8.40 -0.52 0.59
N TRP A 62 7.42 -0.61 -0.31
CA TRP A 62 6.06 -1.06 0.02
C TRP A 62 6.02 -2.50 0.56
N SER A 63 6.79 -3.42 -0.04
CA SER A 63 6.83 -4.83 0.33
C SER A 63 7.75 -5.15 1.50
N THR A 64 8.42 -4.14 2.08
CA THR A 64 9.30 -4.35 3.24
C THR A 64 8.50 -4.41 4.54
N SER A 65 8.89 -5.34 5.44
CA SER A 65 8.26 -5.43 6.75
C SER A 65 8.43 -4.17 7.60
N GLU A 66 9.50 -3.40 7.35
CA GLU A 66 9.78 -2.13 8.00
C GLU A 66 8.73 -1.08 7.63
N PHE A 67 8.48 -0.85 6.32
CA PHE A 67 7.46 0.08 5.88
C PHE A 67 6.06 -0.34 6.32
N GLN A 68 5.73 -1.61 6.18
CA GLN A 68 4.42 -2.15 6.56
C GLN A 68 4.10 -1.94 8.04
N LYS A 69 5.08 -2.11 8.93
CA LYS A 69 4.91 -1.83 10.37
C LYS A 69 4.67 -0.36 10.66
N LEU A 70 5.35 0.54 9.94
CA LEU A 70 5.22 1.99 10.12
C LEU A 70 3.90 2.53 9.56
N SER A 71 3.46 2.00 8.42
CA SER A 71 2.32 2.55 7.65
C SER A 71 0.96 2.00 8.06
N LYS A 72 0.87 0.76 8.56
CA LYS A 72 -0.39 0.02 8.71
C LYS A 72 -1.44 0.70 9.59
N ASP A 73 -1.02 1.41 10.64
CA ASP A 73 -1.92 2.12 11.58
C ASP A 73 -1.90 3.65 11.35
N HIS A 74 -1.16 4.12 10.32
CA HIS A 74 -0.98 5.53 10.02
C HIS A 74 -1.65 5.93 8.70
N PHE A 75 -1.56 5.10 7.67
CA PHE A 75 -2.06 5.38 6.33
C PHE A 75 -3.02 4.31 5.82
N VAL A 76 -4.00 4.73 5.03
CA VAL A 76 -4.75 3.84 4.13
C VAL A 76 -4.01 3.79 2.80
N MET A 77 -3.54 2.61 2.40
CA MET A 77 -2.80 2.44 1.15
C MET A 77 -3.76 2.13 0.00
N LEU A 78 -3.81 3.02 -0.98
CA LEU A 78 -4.65 2.91 -2.18
C LEU A 78 -3.76 2.79 -3.41
N GLN A 79 -4.01 1.80 -4.27
CA GLN A 79 -3.25 1.65 -5.51
C GLN A 79 -4.13 1.87 -6.75
N ALA A 80 -3.55 2.51 -7.75
CA ALA A 80 -4.05 2.59 -9.11
C ALA A 80 -3.00 1.99 -10.05
N ASP A 81 -3.19 0.71 -10.41
CA ASP A 81 -2.27 -0.02 -11.30
C ASP A 81 -2.71 0.10 -12.77
N PHE A 82 -1.71 0.12 -13.67
CA PHE A 82 -1.89 0.23 -15.11
C PHE A 82 -1.04 -0.82 -15.83
N PRO A 83 -1.36 -2.12 -15.69
CA PRO A 83 -0.59 -3.18 -16.34
C PRO A 83 -0.75 -3.13 -17.85
N LYS A 84 0.31 -3.55 -18.59
CA LYS A 84 0.32 -3.59 -20.06
C LYS A 84 0.26 -5.01 -20.62
N ARG A 85 0.70 -6.02 -19.85
CA ARG A 85 0.69 -7.40 -20.30
C ARG A 85 -0.73 -7.96 -20.31
N LYS A 86 -1.08 -8.70 -21.38
CA LYS A 86 -2.44 -9.27 -21.55
C LYS A 86 -2.89 -10.13 -20.35
N GLN A 87 -1.99 -10.94 -19.79
CA GLN A 87 -2.28 -11.80 -18.65
C GLN A 87 -2.57 -11.04 -17.34
N ASN A 88 -2.17 -9.77 -17.27
CA ASN A 88 -2.36 -8.91 -16.09
C ASN A 88 -3.49 -7.87 -16.31
N LYS A 89 -4.25 -8.00 -17.39
CA LYS A 89 -5.35 -7.08 -17.71
C LYS A 89 -6.33 -7.01 -16.54
N LEU A 90 -6.61 -5.79 -16.08
CA LEU A 90 -7.60 -5.56 -15.02
C LEU A 90 -9.02 -5.77 -15.54
N PRO A 91 -9.99 -6.09 -14.66
CA PRO A 91 -11.40 -5.97 -14.97
C PRO A 91 -11.72 -4.55 -15.46
N GLU A 92 -12.65 -4.42 -16.40
CA GLU A 92 -12.97 -3.15 -17.06
C GLU A 92 -13.38 -2.06 -16.06
N GLU A 93 -14.21 -2.41 -15.08
CA GLU A 93 -14.66 -1.49 -14.02
C GLU A 93 -13.47 -0.92 -13.21
N LEU A 94 -12.51 -1.77 -12.83
CA LEU A 94 -11.33 -1.34 -12.11
C LEU A 94 -10.41 -0.47 -12.99
N GLN A 95 -10.25 -0.81 -14.26
CA GLN A 95 -9.48 0.00 -15.21
C GLN A 95 -10.11 1.38 -15.38
N GLU A 96 -11.43 1.48 -15.52
CA GLU A 96 -12.13 2.77 -15.59
C GLU A 96 -11.98 3.58 -14.29
N HIS A 97 -12.08 2.92 -13.13
CA HIS A 97 -11.85 3.56 -11.85
C HIS A 97 -10.44 4.16 -11.77
N ASN A 98 -9.41 3.37 -12.12
CA ASN A 98 -8.02 3.83 -12.15
C ASN A 98 -7.80 4.98 -13.16
N ASN A 99 -8.47 4.94 -14.32
CA ASN A 99 -8.41 6.02 -15.29
C ASN A 99 -8.99 7.33 -14.73
N LYS A 100 -10.10 7.27 -13.99
CA LYS A 100 -10.69 8.44 -13.31
C LYS A 100 -9.75 8.99 -12.23
N LEU A 101 -9.13 8.11 -11.44
CA LEU A 101 -8.11 8.52 -10.47
C LEU A 101 -6.94 9.24 -11.15
N ALA A 102 -6.45 8.70 -12.28
CA ALA A 102 -5.36 9.32 -13.03
C ALA A 102 -5.74 10.69 -13.59
N GLN A 103 -6.94 10.84 -14.14
CA GLN A 103 -7.44 12.13 -14.62
C GLN A 103 -7.49 13.18 -13.51
N GLN A 104 -7.88 12.77 -12.30
CA GLN A 104 -8.04 13.68 -11.17
C GLN A 104 -6.73 14.00 -10.45
N TYR A 105 -5.87 13.00 -10.21
CA TYR A 105 -4.73 13.11 -9.32
C TYR A 105 -3.37 12.98 -10.01
N ASN A 106 -3.33 12.49 -11.25
CA ASN A 106 -2.10 12.31 -12.05
C ASN A 106 -2.29 12.66 -13.52
N PRO A 107 -2.79 13.87 -13.84
CA PRO A 107 -3.11 14.26 -15.23
C PRO A 107 -1.88 14.27 -16.15
N ASN A 108 -0.67 14.39 -15.59
CA ASN A 108 0.58 14.37 -16.36
C ASN A 108 1.09 12.94 -16.63
N GLY A 109 0.48 11.91 -16.03
CA GLY A 109 0.84 10.52 -16.27
C GLY A 109 2.23 10.11 -15.74
N TYR A 110 2.63 10.58 -14.57
CA TYR A 110 3.89 10.18 -13.94
C TYR A 110 3.80 8.78 -13.33
N PHE A 111 4.86 7.97 -13.47
CA PHE A 111 4.98 6.62 -12.92
C PHE A 111 6.40 6.33 -12.40
N PRO A 112 6.58 5.91 -11.13
CA PRO A 112 5.55 5.91 -10.09
C PRO A 112 5.20 7.34 -9.66
N PHE A 113 3.97 7.54 -9.22
CA PHE A 113 3.54 8.79 -8.63
C PHE A 113 2.76 8.50 -7.34
N VAL A 114 3.16 9.13 -6.25
CA VAL A 114 2.59 8.92 -4.91
C VAL A 114 1.93 10.20 -4.47
N VAL A 115 0.64 10.16 -4.19
CA VAL A 115 -0.15 11.32 -3.77
C VAL A 115 -0.68 11.06 -2.37
N VAL A 116 -0.44 11.98 -1.45
CA VAL A 116 -1.03 11.93 -0.11
C VAL A 116 -2.32 12.73 -0.12
N LEU A 117 -3.41 12.09 0.27
CA LEU A 117 -4.75 12.69 0.36
C LEU A 117 -5.21 12.68 1.83
N ASN A 118 -6.02 13.66 2.20
CA ASN A 118 -6.77 13.55 3.44
C ASN A 118 -7.98 12.59 3.27
N GLU A 119 -8.72 12.34 4.33
CA GLU A 119 -9.91 11.48 4.36
C GLU A 119 -11.04 11.93 3.41
N SER A 120 -11.07 13.20 3.01
CA SER A 120 -12.04 13.71 2.03
C SER A 120 -11.56 13.56 0.57
N GLY A 121 -10.30 13.16 0.35
CA GLY A 121 -9.67 13.06 -0.97
C GLY A 121 -9.02 14.34 -1.47
N LYS A 122 -8.81 15.32 -0.60
CA LYS A 122 -8.03 16.54 -0.91
C LYS A 122 -6.54 16.21 -0.93
N VAL A 123 -5.83 16.67 -1.95
CA VAL A 123 -4.38 16.51 -2.09
C VAL A 123 -3.65 17.32 -1.01
N LEU A 124 -2.80 16.67 -0.23
CA LEU A 124 -1.89 17.28 0.73
C LEU A 124 -0.49 17.49 0.12
N GLY A 125 -0.03 16.58 -0.73
CA GLY A 125 1.23 16.65 -1.43
C GLY A 125 1.52 15.38 -2.22
N HIS A 126 2.72 15.29 -2.80
CA HIS A 126 3.10 14.16 -3.64
C HIS A 126 4.60 13.87 -3.58
N LEU A 127 4.96 12.62 -3.89
CA LEU A 127 6.33 12.13 -4.04
C LEU A 127 6.46 11.33 -5.34
N GLY A 128 7.69 11.24 -5.85
CA GLY A 128 8.08 10.30 -6.89
C GLY A 128 8.97 9.18 -6.34
N TYR A 129 9.54 8.38 -7.25
CA TYR A 129 10.58 7.42 -6.87
C TYR A 129 11.89 8.15 -6.54
N GLU A 130 12.47 7.75 -5.44
CA GLU A 130 13.85 8.06 -5.10
C GLU A 130 14.48 6.85 -4.39
N LYS A 131 15.78 6.69 -4.54
CA LYS A 131 16.53 5.66 -3.82
C LYS A 131 16.71 6.10 -2.36
N THR A 132 15.99 5.44 -1.45
CA THR A 132 15.99 5.77 -0.02
C THR A 132 15.64 4.52 0.82
N THR A 133 15.59 4.65 2.14
CA THR A 133 15.17 3.57 3.04
C THR A 133 13.67 3.64 3.33
N PRO A 134 13.03 2.52 3.71
CA PRO A 134 11.62 2.49 4.11
C PRO A 134 11.28 3.52 5.19
N THR A 135 12.10 3.63 6.23
CA THR A 135 11.91 4.62 7.32
C THR A 135 11.99 6.06 6.82
N LEU A 136 12.95 6.38 5.94
CA LEU A 136 13.07 7.74 5.40
C LEU A 136 11.91 8.08 4.45
N PHE A 137 11.48 7.12 3.63
CA PHE A 137 10.32 7.32 2.76
C PHE A 137 9.04 7.56 3.58
N TYR A 138 8.82 6.76 4.63
CA TYR A 138 7.71 6.95 5.57
C TYR A 138 7.75 8.35 6.21
N LYS A 139 8.92 8.80 6.70
CA LYS A 139 9.06 10.16 7.27
C LYS A 139 8.71 11.27 6.28
N LYS A 140 9.01 11.09 4.99
CA LYS A 140 8.62 12.04 3.94
C LYS A 140 7.11 12.08 3.72
N LEU A 141 6.43 10.92 3.76
CA LEU A 141 4.97 10.87 3.71
C LEU A 141 4.35 11.61 4.90
N VAL A 142 4.84 11.37 6.12
CA VAL A 142 4.38 12.06 7.34
C VAL A 142 4.64 13.57 7.28
N ALA A 143 5.77 14.00 6.69
CA ALA A 143 6.07 15.44 6.56
C ALA A 143 5.10 16.17 5.62
N ILE A 144 4.41 15.47 4.72
CA ILE A 144 3.39 16.05 3.83
C ILE A 144 2.09 16.35 4.58
N GLU A 145 1.80 15.65 5.68
CA GLU A 145 0.56 15.80 6.45
C GLU A 145 0.51 17.10 7.27
N ASN A 146 1.67 17.69 7.52
CA ASN A 146 1.84 18.91 8.31
C ASN A 146 2.02 20.12 7.35
#